data_c5e82c9f9268d6c5e1fc5463d3a1757f
#
_entry.id   c5e82c9f9268d6c5e1fc5463d3a1757f
#
_cell.length_a   1.000
_cell.length_b   1.000
_cell.length_c   1.000
_cell.angle_alpha   90.00
_cell.angle_beta   90.00
_cell.angle_gamma   90.00
#
_symmetry.space_group_name_H-M   'P 1'
#
loop_
_entity.id
_entity.type
_entity.pdbx_description
1 polymer ?
#
loop_
_entity_poly.entity_id
_entity_poly.type
_entity_poly.pdbx_seq_one_letter_code
_entity_poly.pdbx_strand_id
1 'polypeptide(L)'
;MGQNSKPVRLAAVQYSPAFLDLKGSIEKSIALIAEAGRNGADIVAFPEGFIPTHPLWYHFHPASSPEAQGFSKRLAQNSLVIPGPEFDALCKAVKEAGVFVVIGCCELESGRLGTLYNTLLFIDSNGVLVGRHRKLVPTLGERLVHAPGDAEGLRAYPTHSGFKVSGLMCGENSNALATYALDAQGTNVHVASWPSHFQLGANLSDIVQMVSRALAYQMKAFVINAVSTINEEMFKQLPVTELHRSYMAKQGRGSSIIGPSGEFLAEPMGSEEGILYAKVSLEDLVSPKVVQDFAGHYNRFDLLSLSLTRNVPHRIEIAGKRSDPSMNRAVSHTTEAGELAETGSDKVPVTAKAKSALPQETDIS
;
A
#
# COMPACT_ATOMS: atom_id res chain seq x y z
N MET A 1 -4.51 10.97 -25.74
CA MET A 1 -5.21 9.82 -25.14
C MET A 1 -5.88 9.08 -26.28
N GLY A 2 -5.46 7.83 -26.57
CA GLY A 2 -6.06 7.05 -27.65
C GLY A 2 -7.48 6.66 -27.27
N GLN A 3 -8.42 7.00 -28.11
CA GLN A 3 -9.81 6.52 -28.06
C GLN A 3 -9.80 4.99 -27.99
N ASN A 4 -10.49 4.41 -27.01
CA ASN A 4 -10.69 2.98 -26.74
C ASN A 4 -9.68 2.31 -25.78
N SER A 5 -9.50 2.83 -24.56
CA SER A 5 -9.01 1.96 -23.48
C SER A 5 -10.06 0.90 -23.17
N LYS A 6 -9.70 -0.39 -23.28
CA LYS A 6 -10.64 -1.48 -22.91
C LYS A 6 -11.02 -1.33 -21.42
N PRO A 7 -12.29 -1.53 -21.09
CA PRO A 7 -12.69 -1.60 -19.68
C PRO A 7 -11.91 -2.69 -18.96
N VAL A 8 -11.56 -2.43 -17.70
CA VAL A 8 -10.89 -3.36 -16.81
C VAL A 8 -11.82 -3.82 -15.70
N ARG A 9 -11.59 -5.01 -15.17
CA ARG A 9 -12.31 -5.55 -14.04
C ARG A 9 -11.43 -5.48 -12.80
N LEU A 10 -11.88 -4.69 -11.82
CA LEU A 10 -11.27 -4.56 -10.49
C LEU A 10 -11.79 -5.68 -9.59
N ALA A 11 -10.93 -6.18 -8.70
CA ALA A 11 -11.29 -7.20 -7.71
C ALA A 11 -10.78 -6.81 -6.32
N ALA A 12 -11.66 -6.84 -5.32
CA ALA A 12 -11.33 -6.65 -3.91
C ALA A 12 -11.45 -7.99 -3.17
N VAL A 13 -10.35 -8.50 -2.66
CA VAL A 13 -10.31 -9.72 -1.86
C VAL A 13 -10.69 -9.41 -0.43
N GLN A 14 -11.66 -10.14 0.11
CA GLN A 14 -12.05 -10.11 1.52
C GLN A 14 -11.95 -11.51 2.11
N TYR A 15 -10.82 -11.79 2.70
CA TYR A 15 -10.54 -13.07 3.35
C TYR A 15 -9.69 -12.86 4.61
N SER A 16 -9.80 -13.81 5.55
CA SER A 16 -8.85 -13.92 6.65
C SER A 16 -7.51 -14.46 6.16
N PRO A 17 -6.37 -14.05 6.72
CA PRO A 17 -5.08 -14.70 6.46
C PRO A 17 -5.04 -16.13 7.06
N ALA A 18 -4.06 -16.94 6.64
CA ALA A 18 -3.65 -18.10 7.42
C ALA A 18 -2.78 -17.59 8.59
N PHE A 19 -3.36 -17.55 9.79
CA PHE A 19 -2.83 -16.80 10.92
C PHE A 19 -1.43 -17.25 11.33
N LEU A 20 -0.44 -16.37 11.17
CA LEU A 20 0.97 -16.61 11.47
C LEU A 20 1.53 -17.87 10.81
N ASP A 21 1.08 -18.16 9.59
CA ASP A 21 1.52 -19.26 8.73
C ASP A 21 1.86 -18.71 7.34
N LEU A 22 3.15 -18.56 7.05
CA LEU A 22 3.64 -18.05 5.76
C LEU A 22 3.19 -18.92 4.61
N LYS A 23 3.45 -20.25 4.74
CA LYS A 23 3.14 -21.22 3.67
C LYS A 23 1.65 -21.23 3.36
N GLY A 24 0.81 -21.37 4.39
CA GLY A 24 -0.65 -21.36 4.25
C GLY A 24 -1.16 -20.04 3.67
N SER A 25 -0.57 -18.90 4.03
CA SER A 25 -0.93 -17.59 3.47
C SER A 25 -0.55 -17.46 2.00
N ILE A 26 0.60 -17.98 1.58
CA ILE A 26 1.03 -18.00 0.18
C ILE A 26 0.12 -18.94 -0.64
N GLU A 27 -0.16 -20.16 -0.16
CA GLU A 27 -1.07 -21.09 -0.82
C GLU A 27 -2.46 -20.48 -1.01
N LYS A 28 -3.01 -19.84 0.03
CA LYS A 28 -4.29 -19.14 -0.02
C LYS A 28 -4.25 -17.97 -1.01
N SER A 29 -3.19 -17.17 -1.00
CA SER A 29 -3.02 -16.04 -1.93
C SER A 29 -2.99 -16.53 -3.39
N ILE A 30 -2.25 -17.58 -3.69
CA ILE A 30 -2.16 -18.20 -5.03
C ILE A 30 -3.54 -18.66 -5.49
N ALA A 31 -4.30 -19.34 -4.63
CA ALA A 31 -5.64 -19.81 -4.96
C ALA A 31 -6.61 -18.67 -5.29
N LEU A 32 -6.57 -17.58 -4.49
CA LEU A 32 -7.43 -16.41 -4.68
C LEU A 32 -7.02 -15.58 -5.91
N ILE A 33 -5.74 -15.46 -6.21
CA ILE A 33 -5.24 -14.83 -7.44
C ILE A 33 -5.72 -15.61 -8.67
N ALA A 34 -5.59 -16.93 -8.65
CA ALA A 34 -6.06 -17.78 -9.74
C ALA A 34 -7.60 -17.70 -9.90
N GLU A 35 -8.35 -17.63 -8.81
CA GLU A 35 -9.82 -17.45 -8.83
C GLU A 35 -10.19 -16.10 -9.45
N ALA A 36 -9.56 -15.02 -9.01
CA ALA A 36 -9.80 -13.69 -9.55
C ALA A 36 -9.50 -13.62 -11.06
N GLY A 37 -8.37 -14.21 -11.49
CA GLY A 37 -8.01 -14.30 -12.91
C GLY A 37 -9.02 -15.11 -13.73
N ARG A 38 -9.48 -16.27 -13.24
CA ARG A 38 -10.55 -17.05 -13.92
C ARG A 38 -11.86 -16.27 -14.04
N ASN A 39 -12.14 -15.37 -13.09
CA ASN A 39 -13.30 -14.49 -13.12
C ASN A 39 -13.06 -13.21 -13.94
N GLY A 40 -11.95 -13.13 -14.68
CA GLY A 40 -11.64 -12.04 -15.60
C GLY A 40 -11.23 -10.73 -14.91
N ALA A 41 -10.66 -10.79 -13.71
CA ALA A 41 -10.06 -9.62 -13.08
C ALA A 41 -8.79 -9.19 -13.83
N ASP A 42 -8.58 -7.87 -13.93
CA ASP A 42 -7.35 -7.27 -14.45
C ASP A 42 -6.47 -6.74 -13.31
N ILE A 43 -7.10 -6.23 -12.24
CA ILE A 43 -6.43 -5.68 -11.06
C ILE A 43 -7.05 -6.28 -9.82
N VAL A 44 -6.24 -6.92 -8.97
CA VAL A 44 -6.67 -7.62 -7.75
C VAL A 44 -5.99 -6.99 -6.54
N ALA A 45 -6.79 -6.57 -5.56
CA ALA A 45 -6.30 -5.97 -4.32
C ALA A 45 -6.58 -6.89 -3.12
N PHE A 46 -5.56 -7.07 -2.28
CA PHE A 46 -5.61 -7.81 -1.04
C PHE A 46 -5.55 -6.89 0.17
N PRO A 47 -6.03 -7.35 1.34
CA PRO A 47 -5.96 -6.62 2.58
C PRO A 47 -4.52 -6.37 3.08
N GLU A 48 -4.42 -5.42 4.02
CA GLU A 48 -3.21 -5.13 4.78
C GLU A 48 -2.78 -6.34 5.61
N GLY A 49 -1.48 -6.66 5.56
CA GLY A 49 -0.90 -7.75 6.34
C GLY A 49 -1.48 -9.13 6.01
N PHE A 50 -1.97 -9.36 4.79
CA PHE A 50 -2.57 -10.65 4.41
C PHE A 50 -1.57 -11.81 4.52
N ILE A 51 -0.29 -11.55 4.33
CA ILE A 51 0.80 -12.53 4.47
C ILE A 51 1.71 -12.11 5.64
N PRO A 52 1.78 -12.86 6.76
CA PRO A 52 0.89 -13.95 7.18
C PRO A 52 -0.24 -13.46 8.08
N THR A 53 -0.20 -12.22 8.58
CA THR A 53 -1.26 -11.53 9.32
C THR A 53 -0.83 -10.13 9.74
N HIS A 54 -1.79 -9.27 10.08
CA HIS A 54 -1.58 -8.04 10.84
C HIS A 54 -1.41 -8.36 12.35
N PRO A 55 -0.53 -7.67 13.12
CA PRO A 55 -0.25 -7.97 14.51
C PRO A 55 -1.39 -7.57 15.48
N LEU A 56 -2.49 -8.32 15.48
CA LEU A 56 -3.70 -8.03 16.24
C LEU A 56 -3.52 -8.17 17.77
N TRP A 57 -2.60 -8.98 18.24
CA TRP A 57 -2.44 -9.32 19.68
C TRP A 57 -2.11 -8.12 20.56
N TYR A 58 -1.51 -7.06 20.03
CA TYR A 58 -1.20 -5.85 20.79
C TYR A 58 -2.43 -5.06 21.24
N HIS A 59 -3.61 -5.37 20.70
CA HIS A 59 -4.86 -4.81 21.19
C HIS A 59 -5.41 -5.53 22.43
N PHE A 60 -4.88 -6.72 22.75
CA PHE A 60 -5.44 -7.60 23.76
C PHE A 60 -4.40 -8.04 24.81
N HIS A 61 -3.12 -8.04 24.47
CA HIS A 61 -2.03 -8.46 25.32
C HIS A 61 -1.03 -7.31 25.54
N PRO A 62 -0.59 -7.07 26.81
CA PRO A 62 0.50 -6.13 27.05
C PRO A 62 1.75 -6.50 26.25
N ALA A 63 2.44 -5.52 25.68
CA ALA A 63 3.60 -5.75 24.82
C ALA A 63 4.75 -6.54 25.48
N SER A 64 4.87 -6.44 26.81
CA SER A 64 5.87 -7.16 27.63
C SER A 64 5.42 -8.56 28.05
N SER A 65 4.19 -8.98 27.73
CA SER A 65 3.72 -10.31 28.10
C SER A 65 4.40 -11.39 27.27
N PRO A 66 4.60 -12.60 27.85
CA PRO A 66 5.16 -13.74 27.12
C PRO A 66 4.34 -14.10 25.86
N GLU A 67 3.01 -13.94 25.92
CA GLU A 67 2.09 -14.19 24.81
C GLU A 67 2.36 -13.24 23.64
N ALA A 68 2.40 -11.92 23.90
CA ALA A 68 2.68 -10.91 22.87
C ALA A 68 4.07 -11.10 22.23
N GLN A 69 5.08 -11.42 23.05
CA GLN A 69 6.44 -11.71 22.57
C GLN A 69 6.47 -13.03 21.77
N GLY A 70 5.73 -14.04 22.18
CA GLY A 70 5.58 -15.31 21.46
C GLY A 70 4.97 -15.11 20.06
N PHE A 71 3.91 -14.32 19.96
CA PHE A 71 3.30 -13.96 18.69
C PHE A 71 4.25 -13.15 17.80
N SER A 72 4.97 -12.19 18.36
CA SER A 72 5.94 -11.37 17.61
C SER A 72 7.09 -12.22 17.05
N LYS A 73 7.59 -13.17 17.84
CA LYS A 73 8.60 -14.14 17.39
C LYS A 73 8.03 -15.01 16.25
N ARG A 74 6.82 -15.54 16.42
CA ARG A 74 6.17 -16.36 15.39
C ARG A 74 5.91 -15.55 14.10
N LEU A 75 5.51 -14.28 14.23
CA LEU A 75 5.36 -13.39 13.07
C LEU A 75 6.70 -13.23 12.32
N ALA A 76 7.79 -12.91 13.03
CA ALA A 76 9.10 -12.76 12.40
C ALA A 76 9.55 -14.03 11.66
N GLN A 77 9.29 -15.21 12.24
CA GLN A 77 9.63 -16.51 11.64
C GLN A 77 8.78 -16.86 10.42
N ASN A 78 7.60 -16.25 10.27
CA ASN A 78 6.64 -16.47 9.18
C ASN A 78 6.45 -15.25 8.28
N SER A 79 7.29 -14.23 8.42
CA SER A 79 7.25 -13.04 7.56
C SER A 79 7.89 -13.31 6.20
N LEU A 80 7.39 -12.63 5.19
CA LEU A 80 7.86 -12.78 3.81
C LEU A 80 9.24 -12.15 3.64
N VAL A 81 10.17 -12.90 3.07
CA VAL A 81 11.50 -12.40 2.68
C VAL A 81 11.51 -12.12 1.18
N ILE A 82 12.00 -10.95 0.78
CA ILE A 82 12.04 -10.51 -0.62
C ILE A 82 13.47 -10.07 -1.00
N PRO A 83 14.09 -10.76 -1.99
CA PRO A 83 13.63 -11.94 -2.73
C PRO A 83 13.64 -13.23 -1.89
N GLY A 84 12.83 -14.22 -2.27
CA GLY A 84 12.75 -15.50 -1.59
C GLY A 84 11.79 -16.47 -2.28
N PRO A 85 11.84 -17.76 -1.96
CA PRO A 85 11.09 -18.80 -2.69
C PRO A 85 9.56 -18.63 -2.60
N GLU A 86 9.04 -18.19 -1.46
CA GLU A 86 7.61 -17.92 -1.26
C GLU A 86 7.15 -16.72 -2.11
N PHE A 87 7.98 -15.67 -2.18
CA PHE A 87 7.75 -14.53 -3.04
C PHE A 87 7.79 -14.91 -4.52
N ASP A 88 8.76 -15.75 -4.94
CA ASP A 88 8.87 -16.23 -6.32
C ASP A 88 7.65 -17.08 -6.72
N ALA A 89 7.13 -17.91 -5.81
CA ALA A 89 5.90 -18.68 -6.03
C ALA A 89 4.68 -17.77 -6.23
N LEU A 90 4.58 -16.68 -5.45
CA LEU A 90 3.53 -15.67 -5.60
C LEU A 90 3.62 -14.98 -6.96
N CYS A 91 4.82 -14.50 -7.36
CA CYS A 91 5.06 -13.88 -8.65
C CYS A 91 4.70 -14.79 -9.83
N LYS A 92 5.04 -16.08 -9.73
CA LYS A 92 4.67 -17.08 -10.72
C LYS A 92 3.14 -17.20 -10.86
N ALA A 93 2.41 -17.27 -9.76
CA ALA A 93 0.95 -17.35 -9.78
C ALA A 93 0.30 -16.09 -10.38
N VAL A 94 0.82 -14.92 -10.08
CA VAL A 94 0.38 -13.64 -10.67
C VAL A 94 0.55 -13.67 -12.20
N LYS A 95 1.72 -14.12 -12.68
CA LYS A 95 1.98 -14.30 -14.12
C LYS A 95 1.03 -15.28 -14.78
N GLU A 96 0.80 -16.43 -14.16
CA GLU A 96 -0.10 -17.46 -14.68
C GLU A 96 -1.55 -16.99 -14.76
N ALA A 97 -1.99 -16.17 -13.80
CA ALA A 97 -3.32 -15.55 -13.81
C ALA A 97 -3.42 -14.35 -14.77
N GLY A 98 -2.29 -13.73 -15.16
CA GLY A 98 -2.24 -12.58 -16.05
C GLY A 98 -2.83 -11.30 -15.46
N VAL A 99 -2.85 -11.15 -14.13
CA VAL A 99 -3.46 -10.05 -13.39
C VAL A 99 -2.42 -9.13 -12.76
N PHE A 100 -2.76 -7.85 -12.54
CA PHE A 100 -1.97 -6.96 -11.69
C PHE A 100 -2.42 -7.16 -10.23
N VAL A 101 -1.48 -7.41 -9.32
CA VAL A 101 -1.79 -7.69 -7.91
C VAL A 101 -1.20 -6.63 -7.00
N VAL A 102 -2.02 -6.15 -6.04
CA VAL A 102 -1.57 -5.38 -4.88
C VAL A 102 -1.88 -6.19 -3.63
N ILE A 103 -0.84 -6.58 -2.87
CA ILE A 103 -1.01 -7.47 -1.72
C ILE A 103 -0.22 -7.00 -0.50
N GLY A 104 -0.89 -6.99 0.67
CA GLY A 104 -0.28 -6.64 1.94
C GLY A 104 0.48 -7.82 2.57
N CYS A 105 1.67 -7.54 3.07
CA CYS A 105 2.47 -8.53 3.79
C CYS A 105 3.23 -7.93 4.98
N CYS A 106 3.57 -8.78 5.94
CA CYS A 106 4.65 -8.51 6.88
C CYS A 106 5.96 -8.94 6.22
N GLU A 107 6.82 -7.98 5.92
CA GLU A 107 8.13 -8.19 5.27
C GLU A 107 9.23 -8.30 6.32
N LEU A 108 10.00 -9.37 6.31
CA LEU A 108 11.26 -9.45 7.05
C LEU A 108 12.38 -8.87 6.18
N GLU A 109 13.07 -7.88 6.71
CA GLU A 109 14.20 -7.28 5.99
C GLU A 109 15.29 -8.31 5.71
N SER A 110 15.67 -8.44 4.44
CA SER A 110 16.72 -9.37 4.00
C SER A 110 18.04 -9.15 4.78
N GLY A 111 18.62 -10.22 5.27
CA GLY A 111 19.84 -10.18 6.08
C GLY A 111 19.63 -9.70 7.53
N ARG A 112 18.40 -9.55 8.00
CA ARG A 112 18.05 -9.23 9.38
C ARG A 112 17.20 -10.33 10.01
N LEU A 113 17.23 -10.43 11.35
CA LEU A 113 16.46 -11.45 12.08
C LEU A 113 15.18 -10.91 12.73
N GLY A 114 15.03 -9.60 12.84
CA GLY A 114 13.94 -9.02 13.62
C GLY A 114 13.45 -7.65 13.12
N THR A 115 13.93 -7.16 11.97
CA THR A 115 13.41 -5.91 11.38
C THR A 115 12.27 -6.26 10.43
N LEU A 116 11.07 -5.88 10.82
CA LEU A 116 9.84 -6.15 10.09
C LEU A 116 9.23 -4.86 9.54
N TYR A 117 8.61 -4.94 8.38
CA TYR A 117 7.84 -3.85 7.79
C TYR A 117 6.43 -4.33 7.42
N ASN A 118 5.46 -3.45 7.59
CA ASN A 118 4.16 -3.61 6.98
C ASN A 118 4.25 -3.09 5.54
N THR A 119 4.04 -3.96 4.56
CA THR A 119 4.40 -3.69 3.17
C THR A 119 3.26 -4.03 2.22
N LEU A 120 3.00 -3.13 1.25
CA LEU A 120 2.22 -3.43 0.04
C LEU A 120 3.18 -3.77 -1.10
N LEU A 121 2.94 -4.89 -1.75
CA LEU A 121 3.66 -5.32 -2.95
C LEU A 121 2.78 -5.06 -4.18
N PHE A 122 3.40 -4.51 -5.23
CA PHE A 122 2.78 -4.28 -6.53
C PHE A 122 3.47 -5.20 -7.53
N ILE A 123 2.74 -6.20 -8.01
CA ILE A 123 3.24 -7.22 -8.94
C ILE A 123 2.44 -7.11 -10.24
N ASP A 124 3.14 -6.88 -11.35
CA ASP A 124 2.49 -6.74 -12.65
C ASP A 124 2.01 -8.08 -13.23
N SER A 125 1.25 -8.04 -14.31
CA SER A 125 0.70 -9.23 -14.97
C SER A 125 1.75 -10.17 -15.59
N ASN A 126 3.02 -9.78 -15.63
CA ASN A 126 4.14 -10.63 -16.00
C ASN A 126 4.80 -11.32 -14.78
N GLY A 127 4.28 -11.07 -13.58
CA GLY A 127 4.85 -11.56 -12.32
C GLY A 127 6.08 -10.80 -11.86
N VAL A 128 6.27 -9.55 -12.32
CA VAL A 128 7.40 -8.71 -11.92
C VAL A 128 6.99 -7.79 -10.78
N LEU A 129 7.82 -7.75 -9.72
CA LEU A 129 7.67 -6.75 -8.65
C LEU A 129 8.00 -5.36 -9.22
N VAL A 130 6.96 -4.57 -9.51
CA VAL A 130 7.11 -3.20 -10.04
C VAL A 130 7.19 -2.16 -8.93
N GLY A 131 6.79 -2.51 -7.72
CA GLY A 131 6.88 -1.63 -6.58
C GLY A 131 6.64 -2.28 -5.23
N ARG A 132 7.14 -1.58 -4.20
CA ARG A 132 7.00 -1.95 -2.80
C ARG A 132 6.80 -0.68 -1.99
N HIS A 133 5.69 -0.61 -1.26
CA HIS A 133 5.42 0.48 -0.32
C HIS A 133 5.44 -0.07 1.10
N ARG A 134 6.42 0.34 1.89
CA ARG A 134 6.49 0.09 3.33
C ARG A 134 5.73 1.20 4.04
N LYS A 135 4.80 0.85 4.93
CA LYS A 135 3.96 1.80 5.66
C LYS A 135 4.82 2.87 6.32
N LEU A 136 4.55 4.14 6.01
CA LEU A 136 5.38 5.27 6.46
C LEU A 136 5.44 5.33 7.99
N VAL A 137 4.28 5.19 8.64
CA VAL A 137 4.16 5.21 10.10
C VAL A 137 3.22 4.09 10.54
N PRO A 138 3.75 3.04 11.18
CA PRO A 138 2.91 2.02 11.82
C PRO A 138 1.97 2.63 12.86
N THR A 139 0.76 2.09 12.99
CA THR A 139 -0.31 2.67 13.81
C THR A 139 -0.39 2.00 15.18
N LEU A 140 -0.42 2.80 16.27
CA LEU A 140 -0.59 2.31 17.66
C LEU A 140 0.34 1.13 18.01
N GLY A 141 -0.22 0.00 18.41
CA GLY A 141 0.51 -1.22 18.79
C GLY A 141 1.38 -1.82 17.69
N GLU A 142 1.08 -1.52 16.43
CA GLU A 142 1.89 -1.90 15.27
C GLU A 142 3.34 -1.38 15.36
N ARG A 143 3.56 -0.21 16.00
CA ARG A 143 4.89 0.37 16.25
C ARG A 143 5.81 -0.49 17.10
N LEU A 144 5.25 -1.46 17.82
CA LEU A 144 6.01 -2.41 18.63
C LEU A 144 6.56 -3.57 17.80
N VAL A 145 6.11 -3.68 16.53
CA VAL A 145 6.44 -4.78 15.62
C VAL A 145 7.13 -4.28 14.37
N HIS A 146 6.54 -3.30 13.71
CA HIS A 146 6.98 -2.84 12.40
C HIS A 146 7.83 -1.57 12.51
N ALA A 147 8.91 -1.53 11.76
CA ALA A 147 9.69 -0.32 11.54
C ALA A 147 8.93 0.63 10.58
N PRO A 148 9.17 1.96 10.69
CA PRO A 148 8.64 2.91 9.74
C PRO A 148 9.25 2.70 8.35
N GLY A 149 8.43 2.91 7.32
CA GLY A 149 8.84 2.87 5.93
C GLY A 149 9.49 4.17 5.45
N ASP A 150 9.62 4.28 4.15
CA ASP A 150 10.18 5.42 3.45
C ASP A 150 9.26 5.88 2.30
N ALA A 151 9.66 6.92 1.58
CA ALA A 151 8.88 7.47 0.49
C ALA A 151 9.15 6.80 -0.88
N GLU A 152 10.01 5.78 -0.96
CA GLU A 152 10.32 5.11 -2.23
C GLU A 152 9.08 4.46 -2.85
N GLY A 153 8.20 3.90 -2.01
CA GLY A 153 6.96 3.26 -2.41
C GLY A 153 5.79 4.20 -2.68
N LEU A 154 5.91 5.51 -2.43
CA LEU A 154 4.88 6.48 -2.77
C LEU A 154 4.86 6.76 -4.29
N ARG A 155 4.41 5.75 -5.06
CA ARG A 155 4.39 5.75 -6.53
C ARG A 155 3.07 5.25 -7.07
N ALA A 156 2.73 5.73 -8.29
CA ALA A 156 1.69 5.17 -9.12
C ALA A 156 2.32 4.32 -10.23
N TYR A 157 1.99 3.03 -10.27
CA TYR A 157 2.59 2.03 -11.15
C TYR A 157 1.73 1.80 -12.38
N PRO A 158 2.29 1.86 -13.60
CA PRO A 158 1.52 1.61 -14.82
C PRO A 158 1.15 0.13 -14.94
N THR A 159 -0.05 -0.13 -15.48
CA THR A 159 -0.49 -1.47 -15.89
C THR A 159 -0.44 -1.61 -17.41
N HIS A 160 -0.49 -2.85 -17.91
CA HIS A 160 -0.58 -3.12 -19.36
C HIS A 160 -1.88 -2.58 -19.99
N SER A 161 -2.93 -2.38 -19.19
CA SER A 161 -4.21 -1.83 -19.64
C SER A 161 -4.25 -0.29 -19.68
N GLY A 162 -3.12 0.37 -19.38
CA GLY A 162 -3.00 1.84 -19.40
C GLY A 162 -3.46 2.54 -18.13
N PHE A 163 -3.95 1.82 -17.12
CA PHE A 163 -4.23 2.36 -15.81
C PHE A 163 -2.95 2.54 -15.00
N LYS A 164 -2.94 3.52 -14.09
CA LYS A 164 -1.91 3.66 -13.05
C LYS A 164 -2.51 3.29 -11.70
N VAL A 165 -1.86 2.36 -11.01
CA VAL A 165 -2.29 1.83 -9.71
C VAL A 165 -1.38 2.35 -8.60
N SER A 166 -1.95 2.90 -7.55
CA SER A 166 -1.26 3.24 -6.30
C SER A 166 -1.93 2.54 -5.12
N GLY A 167 -1.33 2.62 -3.93
CA GLY A 167 -1.96 2.06 -2.74
C GLY A 167 -1.31 2.54 -1.45
N LEU A 168 -2.12 2.57 -0.39
CA LEU A 168 -1.73 2.91 0.97
C LEU A 168 -2.42 1.95 1.95
N MET A 169 -1.90 1.90 3.18
CA MET A 169 -2.39 1.00 4.22
C MET A 169 -3.06 1.76 5.36
N CYS A 170 -4.29 1.33 5.72
CA CYS A 170 -5.02 1.77 6.90
C CYS A 170 -5.08 3.32 7.02
N GLY A 171 -4.61 3.86 8.14
CA GLY A 171 -4.64 5.29 8.44
C GLY A 171 -3.85 6.18 7.46
N GLU A 172 -2.92 5.63 6.69
CA GLU A 172 -2.21 6.40 5.64
C GLU A 172 -3.17 6.94 4.58
N ASN A 173 -4.30 6.25 4.34
CA ASN A 173 -5.34 6.70 3.41
C ASN A 173 -6.00 8.01 3.84
N SER A 174 -5.79 8.44 5.09
CA SER A 174 -6.24 9.74 5.62
C SER A 174 -5.13 10.81 5.58
N ASN A 175 -3.91 10.46 5.16
CA ASN A 175 -2.80 11.42 5.07
C ASN A 175 -2.88 12.20 3.76
N ALA A 176 -3.38 13.44 3.84
CA ALA A 176 -3.58 14.30 2.67
C ALA A 176 -2.31 14.52 1.83
N LEU A 177 -1.12 14.55 2.45
CA LEU A 177 0.14 14.74 1.73
C LEU A 177 0.55 13.46 0.98
N ALA A 178 0.39 12.29 1.58
CA ALA A 178 0.69 11.01 0.94
C ALA A 178 -0.28 10.73 -0.23
N THR A 179 -1.58 10.96 -0.02
CA THR A 179 -2.60 10.78 -1.07
C THR A 179 -2.41 11.75 -2.22
N TYR A 180 -2.10 13.03 -1.93
CA TYR A 180 -1.78 14.01 -2.96
C TYR A 180 -0.51 13.65 -3.74
N ALA A 181 0.54 13.13 -3.07
CA ALA A 181 1.75 12.67 -3.75
C ALA A 181 1.47 11.57 -4.78
N LEU A 182 0.47 10.72 -4.52
CA LEU A 182 0.05 9.66 -5.44
C LEU A 182 -0.86 10.19 -6.56
N ASP A 183 -1.81 11.08 -6.24
CA ASP A 183 -2.68 11.72 -7.22
C ASP A 183 -1.87 12.53 -8.26
N ALA A 184 -0.89 13.30 -7.80
CA ALA A 184 0.00 14.08 -8.65
C ALA A 184 0.83 13.23 -9.65
N GLN A 185 0.92 11.92 -9.45
CA GLN A 185 1.53 10.98 -10.38
C GLN A 185 0.51 10.38 -11.37
N GLY A 186 -0.75 10.80 -11.30
CA GLY A 186 -1.81 10.40 -12.20
C GLY A 186 -2.42 9.05 -11.87
N THR A 187 -2.63 8.76 -10.60
CA THR A 187 -3.36 7.57 -10.13
C THR A 187 -4.76 7.50 -10.75
N ASN A 188 -5.10 6.33 -11.31
CA ASN A 188 -6.43 6.03 -11.83
C ASN A 188 -7.19 5.04 -10.93
N VAL A 189 -6.45 4.10 -10.32
CA VAL A 189 -6.96 3.14 -9.35
C VAL A 189 -6.10 3.23 -8.10
N HIS A 190 -6.73 3.47 -6.96
CA HIS A 190 -6.07 3.46 -5.66
C HIS A 190 -6.52 2.27 -4.82
N VAL A 191 -5.58 1.53 -4.26
CA VAL A 191 -5.87 0.44 -3.33
C VAL A 191 -5.78 0.97 -1.90
N ALA A 192 -6.93 1.08 -1.24
CA ALA A 192 -7.01 1.32 0.19
C ALA A 192 -7.05 -0.02 0.91
N SER A 193 -5.91 -0.44 1.43
CA SER A 193 -5.72 -1.75 2.05
C SER A 193 -5.85 -1.64 3.57
N TRP A 194 -6.67 -2.50 4.17
CA TRP A 194 -7.02 -2.43 5.58
C TRP A 194 -6.86 -3.77 6.29
N PRO A 195 -6.45 -3.77 7.57
CA PRO A 195 -6.49 -4.99 8.36
C PRO A 195 -7.94 -5.36 8.71
N SER A 196 -8.12 -6.50 9.35
CA SER A 196 -9.41 -6.86 9.94
C SER A 196 -9.83 -5.83 10.98
N HIS A 197 -11.11 -5.42 10.93
CA HIS A 197 -11.66 -4.45 11.87
C HIS A 197 -12.10 -5.15 13.15
N PHE A 198 -11.80 -4.51 14.27
CA PHE A 198 -12.36 -4.83 15.56
C PHE A 198 -12.79 -3.51 16.18
N GLN A 199 -13.93 -3.51 16.82
CA GLN A 199 -14.46 -2.31 17.48
C GLN A 199 -13.96 -2.22 18.90
N LEU A 200 -13.09 -1.24 19.15
CA LEU A 200 -12.73 -0.79 20.50
C LEU A 200 -13.31 0.62 20.72
N GLY A 201 -14.64 0.74 20.67
CA GLY A 201 -15.36 1.98 20.96
C GLY A 201 -15.72 2.86 19.75
N ALA A 202 -14.98 2.84 18.64
CA ALA A 202 -15.32 3.56 17.40
C ALA A 202 -15.82 2.58 16.32
N ASN A 203 -16.75 3.00 15.48
CA ASN A 203 -17.15 2.21 14.32
C ASN A 203 -16.11 2.35 13.20
N LEU A 204 -15.04 1.55 13.26
CA LEU A 204 -13.96 1.60 12.29
C LEU A 204 -14.43 1.26 10.87
N SER A 205 -15.42 0.40 10.72
CA SER A 205 -15.95 0.03 9.40
C SER A 205 -16.59 1.22 8.67
N ASP A 206 -17.34 2.07 9.39
CA ASP A 206 -17.91 3.28 8.81
C ASP A 206 -16.83 4.32 8.49
N ILE A 207 -15.80 4.45 9.35
CA ILE A 207 -14.65 5.32 9.10
C ILE A 207 -13.92 4.88 7.82
N VAL A 208 -13.69 3.59 7.63
CA VAL A 208 -13.06 3.03 6.43
C VAL A 208 -13.83 3.39 5.18
N GLN A 209 -15.15 3.19 5.17
CA GLN A 209 -15.98 3.55 4.01
C GLN A 209 -15.98 5.06 3.76
N MET A 210 -16.07 5.87 4.81
CA MET A 210 -16.04 7.34 4.71
C MET A 210 -14.70 7.82 4.13
N VAL A 211 -13.57 7.35 4.65
CA VAL A 211 -12.22 7.71 4.18
C VAL A 211 -12.03 7.30 2.73
N SER A 212 -12.37 6.06 2.37
CA SER A 212 -12.17 5.54 1.03
C SER A 212 -13.04 6.27 -0.01
N ARG A 213 -14.28 6.65 0.34
CA ARG A 213 -15.17 7.45 -0.52
C ARG A 213 -14.66 8.89 -0.68
N ALA A 214 -14.21 9.50 0.42
CA ALA A 214 -13.61 10.84 0.36
C ALA A 214 -12.35 10.85 -0.51
N LEU A 215 -11.51 9.82 -0.38
CA LEU A 215 -10.30 9.65 -1.18
C LEU A 215 -10.61 9.49 -2.68
N ALA A 216 -11.58 8.64 -3.03
CA ALA A 216 -12.03 8.47 -4.42
C ALA A 216 -12.50 9.80 -5.03
N TYR A 217 -13.30 10.56 -4.28
CA TYR A 217 -13.76 11.88 -4.69
C TYR A 217 -12.61 12.89 -4.84
N GLN A 218 -11.66 12.92 -3.90
CA GLN A 218 -10.52 13.86 -3.94
C GLN A 218 -9.59 13.57 -5.12
N MET A 219 -9.21 12.33 -5.32
CA MET A 219 -8.30 11.93 -6.40
C MET A 219 -8.98 11.83 -7.77
N LYS A 220 -10.33 11.85 -7.81
CA LYS A 220 -11.11 11.49 -9.01
C LYS A 220 -10.60 10.18 -9.61
N ALA A 221 -10.46 9.17 -8.76
CA ALA A 221 -9.94 7.85 -9.08
C ALA A 221 -10.89 6.77 -8.58
N PHE A 222 -10.77 5.57 -9.14
CA PHE A 222 -11.41 4.39 -8.56
C PHE A 222 -10.67 3.98 -7.29
N VAL A 223 -11.40 3.57 -6.25
CA VAL A 223 -10.78 3.03 -5.03
C VAL A 223 -11.24 1.58 -4.84
N ILE A 224 -10.27 0.67 -4.74
CA ILE A 224 -10.49 -0.69 -4.27
C ILE A 224 -10.24 -0.68 -2.77
N ASN A 225 -11.30 -0.79 -2.00
CA ASN A 225 -11.26 -0.87 -0.55
C ASN A 225 -11.16 -2.36 -0.17
N ALA A 226 -9.96 -2.85 0.15
CA ALA A 226 -9.70 -4.25 0.49
C ALA A 226 -9.54 -4.40 2.01
N VAL A 227 -10.44 -5.14 2.63
CA VAL A 227 -10.55 -5.31 4.09
C VAL A 227 -10.37 -6.78 4.45
N SER A 228 -9.52 -7.08 5.43
CA SER A 228 -9.37 -8.43 5.98
C SER A 228 -10.53 -8.81 6.89
N THR A 229 -10.79 -10.10 7.03
CA THR A 229 -11.74 -10.65 8.01
C THR A 229 -11.01 -11.43 9.10
N ILE A 230 -11.75 -11.81 10.14
CA ILE A 230 -11.29 -12.71 11.21
C ILE A 230 -12.23 -13.91 11.18
N ASN A 231 -11.65 -15.10 11.13
CA ASN A 231 -12.40 -16.35 11.14
C ASN A 231 -12.19 -17.15 12.44
N GLU A 232 -12.96 -18.22 12.60
CA GLU A 232 -12.89 -19.11 13.78
C GLU A 232 -11.52 -19.73 14.01
N GLU A 233 -10.76 -19.99 12.92
CA GLU A 233 -9.42 -20.58 13.04
C GLU A 233 -8.43 -19.60 13.67
N MET A 234 -8.56 -18.32 13.35
CA MET A 234 -7.77 -17.26 14.02
C MET A 234 -8.14 -17.15 15.49
N PHE A 235 -9.43 -17.22 15.84
CA PHE A 235 -9.87 -17.18 17.23
C PHE A 235 -9.34 -18.34 18.08
N LYS A 236 -9.20 -19.53 17.50
CA LYS A 236 -8.60 -20.69 18.19
C LYS A 236 -7.13 -20.47 18.56
N GLN A 237 -6.41 -19.70 17.73
CA GLN A 237 -4.98 -19.47 17.92
C GLN A 237 -4.68 -18.19 18.71
N LEU A 238 -5.65 -17.28 18.82
CA LEU A 238 -5.50 -16.02 19.53
C LEU A 238 -6.23 -16.11 20.88
N PRO A 239 -5.51 -16.29 22.01
CA PRO A 239 -6.13 -16.42 23.34
C PRO A 239 -6.67 -15.04 23.77
N VAL A 240 -7.94 -14.83 23.55
CA VAL A 240 -8.65 -13.60 23.86
C VAL A 240 -9.81 -13.89 24.82
N THR A 241 -10.19 -12.91 25.64
CA THR A 241 -11.38 -13.01 26.49
C THR A 241 -12.65 -13.01 25.64
N GLU A 242 -13.77 -13.48 26.19
CA GLU A 242 -15.08 -13.42 25.54
C GLU A 242 -15.46 -11.97 25.13
N LEU A 243 -15.06 -10.99 25.95
CA LEU A 243 -15.26 -9.58 25.63
C LEU A 243 -14.47 -9.18 24.37
N HIS A 244 -13.19 -9.53 24.29
CA HIS A 244 -12.36 -9.25 23.11
C HIS A 244 -12.89 -9.97 21.87
N ARG A 245 -13.31 -11.25 22.03
CA ARG A 245 -13.94 -12.02 20.94
C ARG A 245 -15.20 -11.32 20.43
N SER A 246 -16.05 -10.80 21.34
CA SER A 246 -17.25 -10.07 20.94
C SER A 246 -16.96 -8.81 20.15
N TYR A 247 -15.86 -8.10 20.44
CA TYR A 247 -15.42 -6.95 19.65
C TYR A 247 -14.91 -7.34 18.26
N MET A 248 -14.10 -8.40 18.20
CA MET A 248 -13.55 -8.89 16.93
C MET A 248 -14.62 -9.49 16.01
N ALA A 249 -15.68 -10.08 16.57
CA ALA A 249 -16.81 -10.62 15.80
C ALA A 249 -17.68 -9.53 15.16
N LYS A 250 -17.63 -8.28 15.62
CA LYS A 250 -18.39 -7.15 15.08
C LYS A 250 -17.63 -6.50 13.93
N GLN A 251 -17.45 -7.20 12.83
CA GLN A 251 -16.61 -6.74 11.72
C GLN A 251 -17.25 -5.63 10.85
N GLY A 252 -18.52 -5.37 10.95
CA GLY A 252 -19.19 -4.28 10.23
C GLY A 252 -19.11 -4.38 8.69
N ARG A 253 -19.03 -3.24 8.02
CA ARG A 253 -18.92 -3.17 6.55
C ARG A 253 -17.51 -3.50 6.11
N GLY A 254 -17.40 -4.42 5.14
CA GLY A 254 -16.13 -4.92 4.62
C GLY A 254 -15.64 -4.21 3.35
N SER A 255 -15.08 -5.02 2.46
CA SER A 255 -14.52 -4.56 1.18
C SER A 255 -15.59 -3.96 0.28
N SER A 256 -15.20 -2.96 -0.51
CA SER A 256 -16.06 -2.26 -1.47
C SER A 256 -15.24 -1.78 -2.66
N ILE A 257 -15.90 -1.41 -3.77
CA ILE A 257 -15.27 -0.73 -4.91
C ILE A 257 -16.02 0.56 -5.16
N ILE A 258 -15.28 1.67 -5.24
CA ILE A 258 -15.78 3.02 -5.20
C ILE A 258 -15.40 3.76 -6.47
N GLY A 259 -16.34 4.50 -7.04
CA GLY A 259 -16.16 5.34 -8.22
C GLY A 259 -15.66 6.75 -7.91
N PRO A 260 -15.28 7.52 -8.95
CA PRO A 260 -14.58 8.81 -8.80
C PRO A 260 -15.43 9.93 -8.20
N SER A 261 -16.73 9.74 -8.02
CA SER A 261 -17.63 10.67 -7.32
C SER A 261 -17.95 10.22 -5.89
N GLY A 262 -17.30 9.15 -5.41
CA GLY A 262 -17.50 8.58 -4.08
C GLY A 262 -18.70 7.63 -3.98
N GLU A 263 -19.33 7.26 -5.10
CA GLU A 263 -20.39 6.26 -5.20
C GLU A 263 -19.85 4.84 -5.09
N PHE A 264 -20.65 3.90 -4.60
CA PHE A 264 -20.28 2.50 -4.63
C PHE A 264 -20.58 1.91 -6.02
N LEU A 265 -19.54 1.38 -6.68
CA LEU A 265 -19.66 0.55 -7.88
C LEU A 265 -19.92 -0.91 -7.49
N ALA A 266 -19.45 -1.30 -6.32
CA ALA A 266 -19.81 -2.51 -5.64
C ALA A 266 -19.96 -2.20 -4.14
N GLU A 267 -21.15 -2.49 -3.61
CA GLU A 267 -21.52 -2.20 -2.22
C GLU A 267 -20.61 -2.91 -1.22
N PRO A 268 -20.41 -2.34 -0.03
CA PRO A 268 -19.62 -2.98 1.00
C PRO A 268 -20.16 -4.37 1.36
N MET A 269 -19.27 -5.36 1.38
CA MET A 269 -19.57 -6.69 1.89
C MET A 269 -19.86 -6.65 3.39
N GLY A 270 -20.48 -7.71 3.90
CA GLY A 270 -20.59 -7.95 5.34
C GLY A 270 -19.30 -8.56 5.92
N SER A 271 -19.45 -9.56 6.79
CA SER A 271 -18.34 -10.29 7.41
C SER A 271 -17.93 -11.56 6.64
N GLU A 272 -18.65 -11.90 5.58
CA GLU A 272 -18.39 -13.07 4.76
C GLU A 272 -17.08 -12.97 3.99
N GLU A 273 -16.42 -14.11 3.77
CA GLU A 273 -15.26 -14.22 2.87
C GLU A 273 -15.73 -14.25 1.40
N GLY A 274 -15.00 -13.58 0.50
CA GLY A 274 -15.33 -13.54 -0.93
C GLY A 274 -14.44 -12.57 -1.71
N ILE A 275 -14.68 -12.49 -3.02
CA ILE A 275 -14.04 -11.52 -3.92
C ILE A 275 -15.12 -10.67 -4.57
N LEU A 276 -15.04 -9.36 -4.38
CA LEU A 276 -15.94 -8.39 -4.96
C LEU A 276 -15.39 -7.87 -6.27
N TYR A 277 -16.25 -7.62 -7.26
CA TYR A 277 -15.84 -7.20 -8.58
C TYR A 277 -16.61 -5.97 -9.06
N ALA A 278 -15.93 -5.08 -9.81
CA ALA A 278 -16.54 -4.01 -10.58
C ALA A 278 -15.81 -3.80 -11.93
N LYS A 279 -16.55 -3.44 -12.97
CA LYS A 279 -16.00 -3.11 -14.28
C LYS A 279 -15.93 -1.61 -14.44
N VAL A 280 -14.78 -1.09 -14.87
CA VAL A 280 -14.49 0.34 -14.97
C VAL A 280 -13.74 0.68 -16.26
N SER A 281 -13.80 1.95 -16.66
CA SER A 281 -13.10 2.48 -17.84
C SER A 281 -12.35 3.76 -17.50
N LEU A 282 -11.25 4.06 -18.18
CA LEU A 282 -10.58 5.37 -18.05
C LEU A 282 -11.50 6.51 -18.51
N GLU A 283 -12.45 6.24 -19.40
CA GLU A 283 -13.43 7.22 -19.84
C GLU A 283 -14.31 7.73 -18.69
N ASP A 284 -14.61 6.86 -17.72
CA ASP A 284 -15.42 7.23 -16.54
C ASP A 284 -14.73 8.28 -15.64
N LEU A 285 -13.40 8.44 -15.76
CA LEU A 285 -12.62 9.44 -15.03
C LEU A 285 -12.60 10.81 -15.70
N VAL A 286 -12.90 10.90 -17.01
CA VAL A 286 -12.73 12.13 -17.78
C VAL A 286 -13.64 13.24 -17.26
N SER A 287 -14.94 12.98 -17.14
CA SER A 287 -15.91 13.99 -16.70
C SER A 287 -15.63 14.51 -15.27
N PRO A 288 -15.42 13.65 -14.26
CA PRO A 288 -15.04 14.12 -12.92
C PRO A 288 -13.77 14.96 -12.89
N LYS A 289 -12.73 14.57 -13.66
CA LYS A 289 -11.47 15.32 -13.72
C LYS A 289 -11.59 16.62 -14.49
N VAL A 290 -12.40 16.71 -15.52
CA VAL A 290 -12.67 17.98 -16.24
C VAL A 290 -13.34 19.00 -15.32
N VAL A 291 -14.20 18.55 -14.42
CA VAL A 291 -14.86 19.43 -13.43
C VAL A 291 -13.88 19.87 -12.35
N GLN A 292 -13.06 18.96 -11.82
CA GLN A 292 -12.24 19.24 -10.66
C GLN A 292 -11.05 18.26 -10.57
N ASP A 293 -9.87 18.70 -11.01
CA ASP A 293 -8.63 17.93 -10.93
C ASP A 293 -7.65 18.64 -9.99
N PHE A 294 -7.54 18.17 -8.74
CA PHE A 294 -6.69 18.76 -7.71
C PHE A 294 -5.19 18.61 -8.00
N ALA A 295 -4.80 17.61 -8.74
CA ALA A 295 -3.44 17.44 -9.22
C ALA A 295 -3.17 18.15 -10.56
N GLY A 296 -4.19 18.83 -11.10
CA GLY A 296 -4.16 19.53 -12.37
C GLY A 296 -4.68 20.98 -12.25
N HIS A 297 -5.66 21.31 -13.09
CA HIS A 297 -6.15 22.68 -13.26
C HIS A 297 -6.87 23.28 -12.04
N TYR A 298 -7.31 22.47 -11.07
CA TYR A 298 -8.01 22.92 -9.87
C TYR A 298 -7.05 23.12 -8.68
N ASN A 299 -5.85 23.63 -8.97
CA ASN A 299 -4.81 23.92 -7.96
C ASN A 299 -4.04 25.20 -8.33
N ARG A 300 -3.38 25.77 -7.34
CA ARG A 300 -2.49 26.94 -7.43
C ARG A 300 -1.07 26.52 -7.05
N PHE A 301 -0.36 25.90 -7.99
CA PHE A 301 1.01 25.40 -7.81
C PHE A 301 2.03 26.50 -7.52
N ASP A 302 1.68 27.75 -7.81
CA ASP A 302 2.42 28.94 -7.44
C ASP A 302 2.29 29.28 -5.93
N LEU A 303 1.24 28.77 -5.25
CA LEU A 303 0.99 29.00 -3.82
C LEU A 303 1.19 27.73 -2.98
N LEU A 304 0.86 26.56 -3.54
CA LEU A 304 0.86 25.29 -2.84
C LEU A 304 1.71 24.28 -3.60
N SER A 305 2.77 23.78 -2.98
CA SER A 305 3.64 22.76 -3.54
C SER A 305 3.94 21.67 -2.51
N LEU A 306 4.13 20.44 -2.98
CA LEU A 306 4.58 19.31 -2.18
C LEU A 306 5.98 18.88 -2.62
N SER A 307 6.91 18.84 -1.67
CA SER A 307 8.23 18.24 -1.87
C SER A 307 8.27 16.84 -1.26
N LEU A 308 8.65 15.84 -2.05
CA LEU A 308 8.78 14.46 -1.62
C LEU A 308 10.26 14.04 -1.60
N THR A 309 10.77 13.75 -0.41
CA THR A 309 12.15 13.26 -0.23
C THR A 309 12.17 11.73 -0.32
N ARG A 310 12.78 11.19 -1.36
CA ARG A 310 12.92 9.73 -1.56
C ARG A 310 14.27 9.16 -1.13
N ASN A 311 15.28 10.02 -0.99
CA ASN A 311 16.61 9.57 -0.56
C ASN A 311 16.57 9.16 0.91
N VAL A 312 16.70 7.87 1.16
CA VAL A 312 16.85 7.33 2.52
C VAL A 312 18.33 7.39 2.90
N PRO A 313 18.69 8.00 4.04
CA PRO A 313 20.07 7.99 4.52
C PRO A 313 20.57 6.56 4.69
N HIS A 314 21.82 6.30 4.29
CA HIS A 314 22.45 5.01 4.58
C HIS A 314 22.54 4.81 6.10
N ARG A 315 22.28 3.58 6.57
CA ARG A 315 22.35 3.24 8.02
C ARG A 315 23.74 3.48 8.63
N ILE A 316 24.78 3.44 7.78
CA ILE A 316 26.14 3.74 8.17
C ILE A 316 26.74 4.65 7.10
N GLU A 317 27.11 5.85 7.50
CA GLU A 317 27.97 6.73 6.73
C GLU A 317 29.38 6.67 7.34
N ILE A 318 30.35 6.17 6.57
CA ILE A 318 31.75 6.17 7.00
C ILE A 318 32.34 7.49 6.51
N ALA A 319 32.52 8.44 7.43
CA ALA A 319 33.15 9.72 7.13
C ALA A 319 34.54 9.50 6.50
N GLY A 320 34.77 10.06 5.32
CA GLY A 320 36.06 10.05 4.62
C GLY A 320 36.35 8.87 3.68
N LYS A 321 35.40 7.94 3.49
CA LYS A 321 35.50 6.93 2.41
C LYS A 321 34.34 7.06 1.45
N ARG A 322 34.61 7.12 0.14
CA ARG A 322 33.56 6.93 -0.88
C ARG A 322 32.90 5.57 -0.64
N SER A 323 31.57 5.54 -0.65
CA SER A 323 30.79 4.30 -0.58
C SER A 323 31.32 3.32 -1.64
N ASP A 324 31.62 2.09 -1.23
CA ASP A 324 31.99 1.03 -2.15
C ASP A 324 30.80 0.73 -3.07
N PRO A 325 30.95 0.92 -4.39
CA PRO A 325 29.86 0.66 -5.34
C PRO A 325 29.39 -0.80 -5.35
N SER A 326 30.17 -1.73 -4.78
CA SER A 326 29.84 -3.14 -4.75
C SER A 326 28.72 -3.49 -3.77
N MET A 327 28.49 -2.67 -2.73
CA MET A 327 27.39 -2.88 -1.80
C MET A 327 26.00 -2.46 -2.35
N ASN A 328 25.97 -1.66 -3.41
CA ASN A 328 24.73 -1.21 -4.06
C ASN A 328 24.22 -2.18 -5.14
N ARG A 329 24.93 -3.28 -5.43
CA ARG A 329 24.55 -4.23 -6.50
C ARG A 329 23.46 -5.22 -6.16
N ALA A 330 22.91 -5.20 -4.96
CA ALA A 330 21.87 -6.17 -4.56
C ALA A 330 20.44 -5.81 -4.95
N VAL A 331 20.18 -4.66 -5.59
CA VAL A 331 18.80 -4.26 -5.99
C VAL A 331 18.80 -3.49 -7.32
N SER A 332 19.50 -3.93 -8.33
CA SER A 332 19.26 -3.40 -9.69
C SER A 332 19.16 -4.55 -10.68
N HIS A 333 17.98 -5.11 -10.85
CA HIS A 333 17.64 -5.73 -12.12
C HIS A 333 17.32 -4.60 -13.09
N THR A 334 18.32 -4.22 -13.85
CA THR A 334 18.23 -3.31 -14.98
C THR A 334 17.40 -3.94 -16.09
N THR A 335 16.36 -3.27 -16.47
CA THR A 335 15.86 -3.33 -17.83
C THR A 335 16.71 -2.36 -18.66
N GLU A 336 17.56 -2.91 -19.50
CA GLU A 336 18.08 -2.18 -20.67
C GLU A 336 16.93 -1.86 -21.59
N ALA A 337 16.67 -0.60 -21.80
CA ALA A 337 15.89 -0.12 -22.96
C ALA A 337 16.35 1.28 -23.34
N GLY A 338 17.05 1.35 -24.45
CA GLY A 338 16.98 2.44 -25.42
C GLY A 338 17.67 3.75 -25.05
N GLU A 339 18.92 3.87 -25.47
CA GLU A 339 19.56 5.15 -25.75
C GLU A 339 18.70 5.98 -26.71
N LEU A 340 18.33 7.19 -26.27
CA LEU A 340 17.98 8.27 -27.17
C LEU A 340 18.96 9.42 -26.95
N ALA A 341 19.59 9.79 -28.04
CA ALA A 341 20.68 10.72 -28.18
C ALA A 341 20.40 12.11 -27.55
N GLU A 342 21.35 12.57 -26.77
CA GLU A 342 21.48 13.97 -26.37
C GLU A 342 22.09 14.78 -27.53
N THR A 343 21.39 15.85 -27.94
CA THR A 343 22.00 16.93 -28.73
C THR A 343 21.88 18.24 -27.97
N GLY A 344 23.02 18.86 -27.73
CA GLY A 344 23.21 20.32 -27.76
C GLY A 344 23.07 21.09 -26.46
N SER A 345 24.19 21.35 -25.91
CA SER A 345 24.69 22.52 -25.15
C SER A 345 23.77 23.74 -25.02
N ASP A 346 23.66 24.29 -23.79
CA ASP A 346 24.05 25.68 -23.54
C ASP A 346 24.32 25.92 -22.05
N LYS A 347 25.53 26.37 -21.77
CA LYS A 347 26.00 26.79 -20.44
C LYS A 347 25.56 28.20 -20.16
N VAL A 348 24.93 28.44 -19.05
CA VAL A 348 24.79 29.77 -18.44
C VAL A 348 25.47 29.78 -17.07
N PRO A 349 26.38 30.74 -16.81
CA PRO A 349 27.15 30.78 -15.57
C PRO A 349 26.33 31.40 -14.42
N VAL A 350 26.33 30.73 -13.28
CA VAL A 350 25.76 31.26 -12.03
C VAL A 350 26.89 31.97 -11.26
N THR A 351 26.77 33.28 -11.11
CA THR A 351 27.59 34.05 -10.18
C THR A 351 26.90 34.11 -8.80
N ALA A 352 27.70 33.81 -7.80
CA ALA A 352 27.35 33.86 -6.38
C ALA A 352 27.29 35.27 -5.85
N LYS A 353 26.46 35.48 -4.84
CA LYS A 353 26.65 36.14 -3.53
C LYS A 353 25.38 36.79 -3.04
N ALA A 354 24.84 36.33 -1.94
CA ALA A 354 24.08 37.17 -1.03
C ALA A 354 24.46 36.82 0.41
N LYS A 355 24.86 37.86 1.13
CA LYS A 355 25.28 37.85 2.53
C LYS A 355 24.05 37.72 3.44
N SER A 356 24.29 37.07 4.59
CA SER A 356 23.46 37.05 5.78
C SER A 356 23.18 38.41 6.35
N ALA A 357 21.94 38.64 6.79
CA ALA A 357 21.62 39.59 7.86
C ALA A 357 20.39 39.08 8.61
N LEU A 358 20.57 38.72 9.87
CA LEU A 358 19.51 38.48 10.84
C LEU A 358 19.07 39.87 11.40
N PRO A 359 17.78 40.11 11.61
CA PRO A 359 17.32 41.21 12.45
C PRO A 359 17.23 40.75 13.91
N GLN A 360 17.65 41.65 14.78
CA GLN A 360 17.59 41.55 16.25
C GLN A 360 16.16 41.69 16.76
N GLU A 361 15.90 40.97 17.85
CA GLU A 361 14.71 41.12 18.70
C GLU A 361 14.54 42.54 19.19
N THR A 362 13.31 43.05 19.13
CA THR A 362 12.87 44.16 19.95
C THR A 362 11.72 43.72 20.84
N ASP A 363 11.97 43.80 22.13
CA ASP A 363 10.99 43.76 23.22
C ASP A 363 9.85 44.77 22.99
N ILE A 364 8.63 44.32 23.21
CA ILE A 364 7.55 45.21 23.63
C ILE A 364 6.70 44.49 24.69
N SER A 365 6.60 45.17 25.82
CA SER A 365 5.83 45.02 27.06
C SER A 365 4.41 44.44 26.92
#